data_27bf732dc3b0bfb701cbc88f1180f970
#
_entry.id   27bf732dc3b0bfb701cbc88f1180f970
#
_cell.length_a   1.000
_cell.length_b   1.000
_cell.length_c   1.000
_cell.angle_alpha   90.00
_cell.angle_beta   90.00
_cell.angle_gamma   90.00
#
_symmetry.space_group_name_H-M   'P 1'
#
loop_
_entity.id
_entity.type
_entity.pdbx_description
1 polymer ?
#
loop_
_entity_poly.entity_id
_entity_poly.type
_entity_poly.pdbx_seq_one_letter_code
_entity_poly.pdbx_strand_id
1 'polypeptide(L)'
;LHSFPTRRSSDLEMYLTNFEIAIKEGKPGFVMTAYNRVNGVYANESRHLLGDILRGEWGFDGAVVTDWGGSNSIVEGVREGMNLEMPAAGDDSPCQLVKAVKNGTIDEKIVDERVDQLLDFVLAEHKSGETSFDAAKQHQAAEAAAEKCLVLLKNDEHLLPLKKDARVAVIGEFAARSRYQGAGSSMVNAAQVDDTLPLLDEFFPARVGFAQGFERLDAPNDALADEAVQLAKTADCAVVYLGLPECFETEGLDRTHMRLPENQI
;
A
#
# COMPACT_ATOMS: atom_id res chain seq x y z
N LEU A 1 -39.19 -12.07 0.22
CA LEU A 1 -38.19 -12.02 1.29
C LEU A 1 -37.27 -10.86 1.00
N HIS A 2 -37.45 -9.79 1.74
CA HIS A 2 -36.86 -8.50 1.47
C HIS A 2 -35.38 -8.50 1.79
N SER A 3 -34.57 -8.25 0.77
CA SER A 3 -33.15 -7.93 0.85
C SER A 3 -32.95 -6.70 1.75
N PHE A 4 -32.02 -6.81 2.68
CA PHE A 4 -31.72 -5.76 3.64
C PHE A 4 -31.03 -4.56 2.97
N PRO A 5 -31.64 -3.37 2.91
CA PRO A 5 -31.01 -2.16 2.35
C PRO A 5 -29.76 -1.71 3.11
N THR A 6 -29.68 -2.06 4.39
CA THR A 6 -28.63 -1.60 5.31
C THR A 6 -27.25 -2.26 5.10
N ARG A 7 -27.18 -3.50 4.60
CA ARG A 7 -25.89 -4.13 4.28
C ARG A 7 -25.30 -3.62 2.97
N ARG A 8 -26.17 -3.36 1.99
CA ARG A 8 -25.78 -2.87 0.67
C ARG A 8 -25.24 -1.43 0.75
N SER A 9 -25.80 -0.57 1.61
CA SER A 9 -25.31 0.80 1.76
C SER A 9 -23.95 0.85 2.46
N SER A 10 -23.68 0.06 3.49
CA SER A 10 -22.37 0.05 4.17
C SER A 10 -21.26 -0.50 3.28
N ASP A 11 -21.51 -1.58 2.53
CA ASP A 11 -20.52 -2.15 1.62
C ASP A 11 -20.21 -1.18 0.48
N LEU A 12 -21.23 -0.63 -0.17
CA LEU A 12 -21.07 0.29 -1.28
C LEU A 12 -20.51 1.66 -0.84
N GLU A 13 -21.01 2.23 0.25
CA GLU A 13 -20.63 3.59 0.65
C GLU A 13 -19.28 3.67 1.35
N MET A 14 -18.92 2.67 2.17
CA MET A 14 -17.68 2.72 2.96
C MET A 14 -16.50 2.01 2.29
N TYR A 15 -16.73 0.83 1.72
CA TYR A 15 -15.64 -0.01 1.21
C TYR A 15 -15.49 0.04 -0.30
N LEU A 16 -16.56 0.19 -1.05
CA LEU A 16 -16.55 0.06 -2.50
C LEU A 16 -16.58 1.40 -3.26
N THR A 17 -16.90 2.52 -2.62
CA THR A 17 -16.97 3.82 -3.28
C THR A 17 -15.65 4.21 -3.97
N ASN A 18 -14.51 4.01 -3.33
CA ASN A 18 -13.21 4.30 -3.91
C ASN A 18 -12.89 3.39 -5.11
N PHE A 19 -13.32 2.13 -5.08
CA PHE A 19 -13.19 1.22 -6.22
C PHE A 19 -14.12 1.65 -7.36
N GLU A 20 -15.35 2.03 -7.07
CA GLU A 20 -16.29 2.53 -8.08
C GLU A 20 -15.73 3.74 -8.83
N ILE A 21 -15.18 4.71 -8.10
CA ILE A 21 -14.55 5.90 -8.70
C ILE A 21 -13.34 5.49 -9.55
N ALA A 22 -12.47 4.63 -9.02
CA ALA A 22 -11.30 4.15 -9.75
C ALA A 22 -11.67 3.40 -11.04
N ILE A 23 -12.72 2.57 -11.02
CA ILE A 23 -13.19 1.83 -12.19
C ILE A 23 -13.83 2.77 -13.22
N LYS A 24 -14.79 3.61 -12.80
CA LYS A 24 -15.58 4.43 -13.73
C LYS A 24 -14.79 5.59 -14.31
N GLU A 25 -13.92 6.21 -13.51
CA GLU A 25 -13.15 7.39 -13.93
C GLU A 25 -11.74 7.01 -14.41
N GLY A 26 -11.05 6.07 -13.72
CA GLY A 26 -9.71 5.63 -14.04
C GLY A 26 -9.63 4.62 -15.18
N LYS A 27 -10.69 3.86 -15.42
CA LYS A 27 -10.79 2.83 -16.48
C LYS A 27 -9.57 1.91 -16.51
N PRO A 28 -9.23 1.23 -15.40
CA PRO A 28 -8.11 0.33 -15.36
C PRO A 28 -8.36 -0.91 -16.24
N GLY A 29 -7.30 -1.47 -16.81
CA GLY A 29 -7.40 -2.74 -17.55
C GLY A 29 -7.50 -3.97 -16.65
N PHE A 30 -6.99 -3.88 -15.39
CA PHE A 30 -7.02 -4.96 -14.42
C PHE A 30 -7.58 -4.50 -13.08
N VAL A 31 -8.27 -5.44 -12.41
CA VAL A 31 -8.68 -5.33 -11.00
C VAL A 31 -8.19 -6.56 -10.26
N MET A 32 -7.56 -6.35 -9.09
CA MET A 32 -7.11 -7.42 -8.21
C MET A 32 -8.16 -7.70 -7.14
N THR A 33 -8.43 -8.98 -6.88
CA THR A 33 -9.29 -9.40 -5.77
C THR A 33 -8.51 -9.43 -4.45
N ALA A 34 -9.19 -9.74 -3.35
CA ALA A 34 -8.62 -9.78 -2.02
C ALA A 34 -8.72 -11.18 -1.40
N TYR A 35 -7.94 -11.44 -0.35
CA TYR A 35 -7.93 -12.73 0.36
C TYR A 35 -9.17 -12.99 1.20
N ASN A 36 -9.80 -11.93 1.69
CA ASN A 36 -10.86 -12.02 2.67
C ASN A 36 -12.19 -12.51 2.08
N ARG A 37 -13.04 -13.00 2.97
CA ARG A 37 -14.42 -13.29 2.66
C ARG A 37 -15.29 -12.06 2.87
N VAL A 38 -16.21 -11.85 1.95
CA VAL A 38 -17.30 -10.88 2.10
C VAL A 38 -18.61 -11.66 2.23
N ASN A 39 -19.30 -11.52 3.34
CA ASN A 39 -20.51 -12.29 3.64
C ASN A 39 -20.34 -13.82 3.53
N GLY A 40 -19.15 -14.32 3.89
CA GLY A 40 -18.85 -15.75 3.92
C GLY A 40 -18.28 -16.33 2.61
N VAL A 41 -18.26 -15.56 1.52
CA VAL A 41 -17.72 -15.96 0.21
C VAL A 41 -16.40 -15.24 -0.05
N TYR A 42 -15.39 -15.95 -0.53
CA TYR A 42 -14.11 -15.33 -0.91
C TYR A 42 -14.29 -14.30 -2.02
N ALA A 43 -13.55 -13.22 -1.97
CA ALA A 43 -13.71 -12.09 -2.89
C ALA A 43 -13.58 -12.49 -4.37
N ASN A 44 -12.63 -13.38 -4.71
CA ASN A 44 -12.42 -13.86 -6.07
C ASN A 44 -13.45 -14.92 -6.54
N GLU A 45 -14.32 -15.40 -5.66
CA GLU A 45 -15.38 -16.37 -5.96
C GLU A 45 -16.78 -15.75 -5.81
N SER A 46 -16.84 -14.46 -5.59
CA SER A 46 -18.07 -13.76 -5.25
C SER A 46 -18.77 -13.24 -6.50
N ARG A 47 -19.86 -13.91 -6.88
CA ARG A 47 -20.76 -13.41 -7.93
C ARG A 47 -21.23 -11.98 -7.64
N HIS A 48 -21.55 -11.69 -6.37
CA HIS A 48 -22.02 -10.38 -5.98
C HIS A 48 -20.96 -9.29 -6.25
N LEU A 49 -19.70 -9.52 -5.89
CA LEU A 49 -18.64 -8.54 -6.13
C LEU A 49 -18.23 -8.46 -7.60
N LEU A 50 -17.94 -9.60 -8.23
CA LEU A 50 -17.37 -9.64 -9.57
C LEU A 50 -18.43 -9.56 -10.67
N GLY A 51 -19.54 -10.27 -10.50
CA GLY A 51 -20.61 -10.32 -11.50
C GLY A 51 -21.56 -9.13 -11.38
N ASP A 52 -22.19 -8.97 -10.21
CA ASP A 52 -23.30 -8.03 -10.07
C ASP A 52 -22.78 -6.57 -9.96
N ILE A 53 -21.77 -6.32 -9.12
CA ILE A 53 -21.27 -4.96 -8.87
C ILE A 53 -20.23 -4.58 -9.93
N LEU A 54 -19.07 -5.27 -9.99
CA LEU A 54 -17.95 -4.86 -10.81
C LEU A 54 -18.33 -4.80 -12.31
N ARG A 55 -18.86 -5.92 -12.84
CA ARG A 55 -19.22 -6.01 -14.26
C ARG A 55 -20.61 -5.44 -14.55
N GLY A 56 -21.59 -5.74 -13.68
CA GLY A 56 -22.99 -5.36 -13.91
C GLY A 56 -23.26 -3.88 -13.61
N GLU A 57 -22.96 -3.39 -12.40
CA GLU A 57 -23.29 -2.01 -12.01
C GLU A 57 -22.24 -1.00 -12.48
N TRP A 58 -20.94 -1.35 -12.45
CA TRP A 58 -19.87 -0.43 -12.81
C TRP A 58 -19.43 -0.54 -14.26
N GLY A 59 -19.83 -1.61 -14.96
CA GLY A 59 -19.53 -1.81 -16.37
C GLY A 59 -18.08 -2.12 -16.67
N PHE A 60 -17.36 -2.76 -15.73
CA PHE A 60 -15.98 -3.16 -15.94
C PHE A 60 -15.87 -4.29 -16.96
N ASP A 61 -15.13 -4.07 -18.02
CA ASP A 61 -14.89 -4.98 -19.13
C ASP A 61 -13.48 -5.60 -19.16
N GLY A 62 -12.60 -5.15 -18.27
CA GLY A 62 -11.22 -5.63 -18.16
C GLY A 62 -11.07 -7.00 -17.48
N ALA A 63 -9.84 -7.38 -17.20
CA ALA A 63 -9.49 -8.64 -16.56
C ALA A 63 -9.42 -8.55 -15.04
N VAL A 64 -9.79 -9.63 -14.35
CA VAL A 64 -9.70 -9.79 -12.90
C VAL A 64 -8.58 -10.75 -12.56
N VAL A 65 -7.65 -10.32 -11.70
CA VAL A 65 -6.53 -11.14 -11.21
C VAL A 65 -6.70 -11.40 -9.71
N THR A 66 -6.24 -12.55 -9.23
CA THR A 66 -6.21 -12.82 -7.80
C THR A 66 -5.09 -12.02 -7.13
N ASP A 67 -5.25 -11.71 -5.85
CA ASP A 67 -4.09 -11.42 -5.02
C ASP A 67 -3.20 -12.67 -4.91
N TRP A 68 -1.96 -12.51 -4.45
CA TRP A 68 -0.91 -13.51 -4.51
C TRP A 68 -1.24 -14.76 -3.67
N GLY A 69 -1.69 -15.84 -4.34
CA GLY A 69 -2.19 -17.04 -3.68
C GLY A 69 -3.64 -16.93 -3.15
N GLY A 70 -4.40 -15.94 -3.61
CA GLY A 70 -5.77 -15.67 -3.16
C GLY A 70 -6.86 -16.58 -3.79
N SER A 71 -6.50 -17.54 -4.64
CA SER A 71 -7.44 -18.51 -5.21
C SER A 71 -7.70 -19.66 -4.23
N ASN A 72 -8.96 -19.90 -3.87
CA ASN A 72 -9.38 -21.05 -3.06
C ASN A 72 -10.05 -22.13 -3.89
N SER A 73 -10.89 -21.73 -4.86
CA SER A 73 -11.48 -22.59 -5.87
C SER A 73 -11.34 -21.96 -7.24
N ILE A 74 -10.45 -22.52 -8.05
CA ILE A 74 -10.25 -22.05 -9.44
C ILE A 74 -11.54 -22.11 -10.25
N VAL A 75 -12.35 -23.14 -10.04
CA VAL A 75 -13.59 -23.35 -10.80
C VAL A 75 -14.64 -22.29 -10.46
N GLU A 76 -14.81 -21.97 -9.16
CA GLU A 76 -15.73 -20.92 -8.74
C GLU A 76 -15.21 -19.55 -9.14
N GLY A 77 -13.90 -19.28 -8.97
CA GLY A 77 -13.29 -18.03 -9.40
C GLY A 77 -13.51 -17.74 -10.88
N VAL A 78 -13.23 -18.69 -11.75
CA VAL A 78 -13.45 -18.58 -13.21
C VAL A 78 -14.94 -18.40 -13.53
N ARG A 79 -15.82 -19.18 -12.86
CA ARG A 79 -17.27 -19.03 -13.03
C ARG A 79 -17.77 -17.64 -12.74
N GLU A 80 -17.29 -17.03 -11.66
CA GLU A 80 -17.81 -15.76 -11.17
C GLU A 80 -17.08 -14.53 -11.74
N GLY A 81 -16.01 -14.71 -12.53
CA GLY A 81 -15.44 -13.61 -13.30
C GLY A 81 -13.94 -13.38 -13.16
N MET A 82 -13.22 -14.24 -12.44
CA MET A 82 -11.75 -14.19 -12.38
C MET A 82 -11.15 -14.68 -13.71
N ASN A 83 -10.13 -13.97 -14.19
CA ASN A 83 -9.45 -14.28 -15.45
C ASN A 83 -8.04 -14.86 -15.23
N LEU A 84 -7.32 -14.43 -14.19
CA LEU A 84 -5.92 -14.77 -14.00
C LEU A 84 -5.63 -15.13 -12.54
N GLU A 85 -5.08 -16.30 -12.30
CA GLU A 85 -4.60 -16.75 -11.00
C GLU A 85 -3.12 -16.38 -10.84
N MET A 86 -2.77 -15.73 -9.73
CA MET A 86 -1.39 -15.36 -9.41
C MET A 86 -1.02 -15.76 -7.97
N PRO A 87 0.15 -16.40 -7.74
CA PRO A 87 0.99 -17.03 -8.76
C PRO A 87 0.28 -18.27 -9.33
N ALA A 88 0.74 -18.75 -10.48
CA ALA A 88 0.22 -19.99 -11.01
C ALA A 88 0.44 -21.15 -10.01
N ALA A 89 -0.60 -21.95 -9.78
CA ALA A 89 -0.56 -23.11 -8.88
C ALA A 89 0.05 -24.37 -9.55
N GLY A 90 0.98 -24.19 -10.49
CA GLY A 90 1.52 -25.26 -11.29
C GLY A 90 0.44 -25.91 -12.16
N ASP A 91 0.38 -27.25 -12.17
CA ASP A 91 -0.60 -27.99 -12.95
C ASP A 91 -1.93 -28.22 -12.20
N ASP A 92 -2.04 -27.88 -10.92
CA ASP A 92 -3.20 -28.22 -10.09
C ASP A 92 -4.47 -27.47 -10.55
N SER A 93 -4.42 -26.15 -10.64
CA SER A 93 -5.57 -25.33 -11.04
C SER A 93 -6.01 -25.59 -12.49
N PRO A 94 -5.12 -25.65 -13.50
CA PRO A 94 -5.50 -26.05 -14.84
C PRO A 94 -6.13 -27.43 -14.91
N CYS A 95 -5.58 -28.43 -14.19
CA CYS A 95 -6.14 -29.78 -14.16
C CYS A 95 -7.53 -29.81 -13.52
N GLN A 96 -7.77 -29.04 -12.45
CA GLN A 96 -9.09 -28.93 -11.84
C GLN A 96 -10.10 -28.30 -12.80
N LEU A 97 -9.73 -27.24 -13.51
CA LEU A 97 -10.59 -26.55 -14.46
C LEU A 97 -10.94 -27.42 -15.64
N VAL A 98 -9.94 -28.10 -16.27
CA VAL A 98 -10.17 -29.05 -17.35
C VAL A 98 -11.08 -30.20 -16.92
N LYS A 99 -10.91 -30.74 -15.71
CA LYS A 99 -11.79 -31.77 -15.15
C LYS A 99 -13.21 -31.26 -14.96
N ALA A 100 -13.37 -30.02 -14.49
CA ALA A 100 -14.67 -29.39 -14.26
C ALA A 100 -15.43 -29.15 -15.57
N VAL A 101 -14.75 -28.77 -16.65
CA VAL A 101 -15.33 -28.68 -18.00
C VAL A 101 -15.75 -30.07 -18.51
N LYS A 102 -14.86 -31.07 -18.44
CA LYS A 102 -15.13 -32.41 -18.92
C LYS A 102 -16.29 -33.11 -18.23
N ASN A 103 -16.53 -32.81 -16.95
CA ASN A 103 -17.64 -33.39 -16.18
C ASN A 103 -18.90 -32.53 -16.14
N GLY A 104 -18.90 -31.39 -16.85
CA GLY A 104 -20.04 -30.47 -16.92
C GLY A 104 -20.28 -29.61 -15.66
N THR A 105 -19.32 -29.55 -14.76
CA THR A 105 -19.40 -28.67 -13.56
C THR A 105 -19.36 -27.18 -13.93
N ILE A 106 -18.59 -26.84 -14.98
CA ILE A 106 -18.54 -25.49 -15.57
C ILE A 106 -18.68 -25.60 -17.09
N ASP A 107 -19.40 -24.68 -17.72
CA ASP A 107 -19.51 -24.61 -19.20
C ASP A 107 -18.19 -24.08 -19.77
N GLU A 108 -17.66 -24.73 -20.80
CA GLU A 108 -16.45 -24.31 -21.53
C GLU A 108 -16.55 -22.90 -22.04
N LYS A 109 -17.73 -22.44 -22.44
CA LYS A 109 -17.95 -21.05 -22.86
C LYS A 109 -17.58 -20.00 -21.80
N ILE A 110 -17.75 -20.34 -20.52
CA ILE A 110 -17.35 -19.44 -19.44
C ILE A 110 -15.83 -19.31 -19.40
N VAL A 111 -15.11 -20.39 -19.63
CA VAL A 111 -13.65 -20.38 -19.71
C VAL A 111 -13.20 -19.57 -20.92
N ASP A 112 -13.82 -19.79 -22.08
CA ASP A 112 -13.54 -19.02 -23.31
C ASP A 112 -13.76 -17.54 -23.10
N GLU A 113 -14.86 -17.12 -22.45
CA GLU A 113 -15.12 -15.72 -22.13
C GLU A 113 -14.02 -15.10 -21.24
N ARG A 114 -13.47 -15.85 -20.28
CA ARG A 114 -12.36 -15.35 -19.43
C ARG A 114 -11.08 -15.20 -20.23
N VAL A 115 -10.81 -16.12 -21.13
CA VAL A 115 -9.65 -16.07 -22.04
C VAL A 115 -9.79 -14.90 -23.00
N ASP A 116 -10.95 -14.71 -23.62
CA ASP A 116 -11.21 -13.61 -24.55
C ASP A 116 -11.00 -12.25 -23.88
N GLN A 117 -11.52 -12.05 -22.67
CA GLN A 117 -11.30 -10.81 -21.89
C GLN A 117 -9.83 -10.53 -21.64
N LEU A 118 -9.03 -11.55 -21.34
CA LEU A 118 -7.59 -11.40 -21.14
C LEU A 118 -6.86 -11.10 -22.45
N LEU A 119 -7.24 -11.76 -23.54
CA LEU A 119 -6.69 -11.54 -24.89
C LEU A 119 -7.01 -10.14 -25.39
N ASP A 120 -8.23 -9.65 -25.20
CA ASP A 120 -8.64 -8.29 -25.58
C ASP A 120 -7.75 -7.25 -24.88
N PHE A 121 -7.47 -7.42 -23.60
CA PHE A 121 -6.55 -6.55 -22.86
C PHE A 121 -5.13 -6.61 -23.43
N VAL A 122 -4.55 -7.80 -23.57
CA VAL A 122 -3.17 -7.98 -24.08
C VAL A 122 -3.02 -7.38 -25.50
N LEU A 123 -4.01 -7.60 -26.36
CA LEU A 123 -3.98 -7.07 -27.72
C LEU A 123 -4.18 -5.54 -27.77
N ALA A 124 -4.96 -4.97 -26.86
CA ALA A 124 -5.15 -3.52 -26.75
C ALA A 124 -3.86 -2.82 -26.32
N GLU A 125 -3.19 -3.36 -25.28
CA GLU A 125 -1.94 -2.80 -24.73
C GLU A 125 -0.77 -2.89 -25.71
N HIS A 126 -0.73 -3.91 -26.56
CA HIS A 126 0.33 -4.05 -27.57
C HIS A 126 0.34 -2.89 -28.60
N LYS A 127 -0.69 -2.08 -28.64
CA LYS A 127 -0.78 -0.88 -29.51
C LYS A 127 -0.24 0.39 -28.85
N SER A 128 0.06 0.38 -27.56
CA SER A 128 0.68 1.51 -26.88
C SER A 128 2.14 1.61 -27.33
N GLY A 129 2.51 2.80 -27.85
CA GLY A 129 3.89 3.08 -28.26
C GLY A 129 4.89 3.06 -27.09
N GLU A 130 6.17 3.12 -27.40
CA GLU A 130 7.20 3.27 -26.37
C GLU A 130 6.94 4.52 -25.53
N THR A 131 6.85 4.36 -24.22
CA THR A 131 6.76 5.46 -23.27
C THR A 131 8.15 5.72 -22.68
N SER A 132 8.56 6.98 -22.62
CA SER A 132 9.79 7.36 -21.92
C SER A 132 9.51 7.58 -20.44
N PHE A 133 10.38 7.07 -19.59
CA PHE A 133 10.36 7.30 -18.14
C PHE A 133 11.38 8.39 -17.79
N ASP A 134 10.91 9.48 -17.17
CA ASP A 134 11.75 10.56 -16.65
C ASP A 134 11.84 10.44 -15.11
N ALA A 135 12.95 9.86 -14.65
CA ALA A 135 13.17 9.61 -13.21
C ALA A 135 13.17 10.91 -12.39
N ALA A 136 13.74 12.00 -12.91
CA ALA A 136 13.79 13.27 -12.20
C ALA A 136 12.40 13.89 -12.03
N LYS A 137 11.57 13.80 -13.07
CA LYS A 137 10.17 14.27 -13.01
C LYS A 137 9.33 13.44 -12.04
N GLN A 138 9.54 12.13 -11.98
CA GLN A 138 8.86 11.26 -11.03
C GLN A 138 9.30 11.54 -9.59
N HIS A 139 10.59 11.79 -9.38
CA HIS A 139 11.11 12.17 -8.06
C HIS A 139 10.50 13.49 -7.57
N GLN A 140 10.42 14.52 -8.42
CA GLN A 140 9.74 15.77 -8.08
C GLN A 140 8.26 15.58 -7.76
N ALA A 141 7.58 14.67 -8.45
CA ALA A 141 6.19 14.35 -8.15
C ALA A 141 6.04 13.66 -6.79
N ALA A 142 6.98 12.78 -6.43
CA ALA A 142 7.02 12.14 -5.11
C ALA A 142 7.29 13.16 -3.98
N GLU A 143 8.22 14.09 -4.19
CA GLU A 143 8.49 15.20 -3.26
C GLU A 143 7.24 16.06 -3.04
N ALA A 144 6.60 16.51 -4.11
CA ALA A 144 5.37 17.31 -4.05
C ALA A 144 4.21 16.57 -3.36
N ALA A 145 4.14 15.24 -3.48
CA ALA A 145 3.18 14.43 -2.76
C ALA A 145 3.52 14.33 -1.26
N ALA A 146 4.79 14.14 -0.92
CA ALA A 146 5.25 14.08 0.46
C ALA A 146 4.98 15.39 1.21
N GLU A 147 5.23 16.54 0.60
CA GLU A 147 4.90 17.85 1.17
C GLU A 147 3.43 17.97 1.59
N LYS A 148 2.51 17.44 0.76
CA LYS A 148 1.06 17.44 1.04
C LYS A 148 0.64 16.49 2.16
N CYS A 149 1.50 15.52 2.50
CA CYS A 149 1.24 14.59 3.60
C CYS A 149 1.68 15.12 4.97
N LEU A 150 2.42 16.22 5.01
CA LEU A 150 2.86 16.83 6.27
C LEU A 150 1.71 17.57 6.94
N VAL A 151 1.48 17.28 8.22
CA VAL A 151 0.43 17.90 9.03
C VAL A 151 1.05 18.55 10.25
N LEU A 152 0.92 19.87 10.38
CA LEU A 152 1.33 20.60 11.57
C LEU A 152 0.27 20.43 12.67
N LEU A 153 0.55 19.56 13.65
CA LEU A 153 -0.38 19.28 14.74
C LEU A 153 -0.36 20.35 15.85
N LYS A 154 0.80 20.96 16.09
CA LYS A 154 0.99 21.92 17.16
C LYS A 154 2.14 22.89 16.85
N ASN A 155 1.96 24.17 17.12
CA ASN A 155 3.01 25.20 17.01
C ASN A 155 2.76 26.32 18.05
N ASP A 156 2.83 25.92 19.33
CA ASP A 156 2.66 26.87 20.44
C ASP A 156 3.86 27.83 20.48
N GLU A 157 3.59 29.03 20.89
CA GLU A 157 4.61 30.12 21.00
C GLU A 157 5.31 30.44 19.66
N HIS A 158 4.76 29.95 18.53
CA HIS A 158 5.33 30.17 17.19
C HIS A 158 6.78 29.70 17.05
N LEU A 159 7.12 28.55 17.64
CA LEU A 159 8.44 27.94 17.52
C LEU A 159 8.85 27.67 16.07
N LEU A 160 7.89 27.24 15.23
CA LEU A 160 8.11 27.00 13.82
C LEU A 160 7.66 28.20 12.97
N PRO A 161 8.39 28.52 11.88
CA PRO A 161 9.62 27.87 11.40
C PRO A 161 10.82 28.20 12.30
N LEU A 162 11.73 27.24 12.44
CA LEU A 162 12.98 27.45 13.18
C LEU A 162 13.83 28.53 12.50
N LYS A 163 14.57 29.30 13.33
CA LYS A 163 15.52 30.27 12.79
C LYS A 163 16.69 29.58 12.12
N LYS A 164 17.19 30.14 11.01
CA LYS A 164 18.31 29.55 10.23
C LYS A 164 19.62 29.44 11.02
N ASP A 165 19.81 30.30 11.99
CA ASP A 165 20.98 30.35 12.88
C ASP A 165 20.79 29.54 14.17
N ALA A 166 19.65 28.89 14.36
CA ALA A 166 19.38 28.06 15.51
C ALA A 166 20.39 26.91 15.61
N ARG A 167 20.89 26.69 16.82
CA ARG A 167 21.71 25.51 17.13
C ARG A 167 20.78 24.33 17.36
N VAL A 168 20.70 23.43 16.34
CA VAL A 168 19.76 22.33 16.30
C VAL A 168 20.45 21.02 16.63
N ALA A 169 19.95 20.27 17.62
CA ALA A 169 20.27 18.87 17.81
C ALA A 169 19.28 18.01 17.02
N VAL A 170 19.78 17.04 16.26
CA VAL A 170 18.95 16.07 15.52
C VAL A 170 19.00 14.74 16.25
N ILE A 171 17.84 14.21 16.60
CA ILE A 171 17.70 12.97 17.38
C ILE A 171 16.76 12.01 16.67
N GLY A 172 17.10 10.76 16.66
CA GLY A 172 16.26 9.69 16.12
C GLY A 172 16.83 9.03 14.86
N GLU A 173 16.90 7.72 14.87
CA GLU A 173 17.45 6.91 13.78
C GLU A 173 16.75 7.18 12.43
N PHE A 174 15.46 7.52 12.45
CA PHE A 174 14.69 7.82 11.25
C PHE A 174 15.13 9.10 10.51
N ALA A 175 15.91 10.00 11.14
CA ALA A 175 16.52 11.11 10.44
C ALA A 175 17.66 10.67 9.52
N ALA A 176 18.43 9.66 9.95
CA ALA A 176 19.58 9.14 9.21
C ALA A 176 19.19 8.04 8.22
N ARG A 177 18.13 7.31 8.51
CA ARG A 177 17.60 6.23 7.67
C ARG A 177 16.08 6.26 7.67
N SER A 178 15.54 6.98 6.72
CA SER A 178 14.10 7.24 6.59
C SER A 178 13.31 5.96 6.37
N ARG A 179 12.11 5.90 6.94
CA ARG A 179 11.10 4.93 6.57
C ARG A 179 10.16 5.58 5.56
N TYR A 180 10.43 5.42 4.27
CA TYR A 180 9.73 6.09 3.17
C TYR A 180 8.62 5.22 2.54
N GLN A 181 8.51 3.94 2.91
CA GLN A 181 7.52 3.01 2.36
C GLN A 181 6.96 2.09 3.44
N GLY A 182 5.83 1.43 3.12
CA GLY A 182 5.30 0.34 3.93
C GLY A 182 6.21 -0.88 3.94
N ALA A 183 5.82 -1.90 4.71
CA ALA A 183 6.49 -3.20 4.74
C ALA A 183 5.56 -4.30 4.19
N GLY A 184 6.12 -5.41 3.72
CA GLY A 184 5.40 -6.49 3.05
C GLY A 184 5.41 -6.33 1.52
N SER A 185 4.32 -6.65 0.86
CA SER A 185 4.21 -6.67 -0.62
C SER A 185 4.39 -5.31 -1.28
N SER A 186 4.22 -4.21 -0.54
CA SER A 186 4.41 -2.85 -1.06
C SER A 186 5.88 -2.42 -1.18
N MET A 187 6.83 -3.23 -0.68
CA MET A 187 8.25 -2.88 -0.72
C MET A 187 8.78 -2.87 -2.15
N VAL A 188 9.46 -1.78 -2.50
CA VAL A 188 10.15 -1.61 -3.80
C VAL A 188 11.61 -1.25 -3.58
N ASN A 189 12.47 -1.59 -4.54
CA ASN A 189 13.85 -1.14 -4.58
C ASN A 189 13.88 0.26 -5.18
N ALA A 190 13.84 1.28 -4.33
CA ALA A 190 13.86 2.66 -4.79
C ALA A 190 15.19 3.01 -5.48
N ALA A 191 15.12 3.71 -6.61
CA ALA A 191 16.30 4.18 -7.32
C ALA A 191 17.02 5.32 -6.56
N GLN A 192 16.25 6.10 -5.80
CA GLN A 192 16.74 7.21 -4.98
C GLN A 192 15.93 7.28 -3.68
N VAL A 193 16.61 7.49 -2.58
CA VAL A 193 16.02 7.79 -1.27
C VAL A 193 16.74 9.00 -0.71
N ASP A 194 15.99 10.02 -0.33
CA ASP A 194 16.52 11.21 0.31
C ASP A 194 16.31 11.11 1.82
N ASP A 195 17.37 10.78 2.53
CA ASP A 195 17.37 10.81 3.99
C ASP A 195 17.45 12.27 4.49
N THR A 196 16.77 12.54 5.60
CA THR A 196 16.64 13.92 6.10
C THR A 196 17.95 14.47 6.66
N LEU A 197 18.72 13.62 7.35
CA LEU A 197 19.92 14.07 8.06
C LEU A 197 20.96 14.77 7.18
N PRO A 198 21.33 14.26 5.98
CA PRO A 198 22.25 14.97 5.09
C PRO A 198 21.72 16.31 4.59
N LEU A 199 20.41 16.42 4.38
CA LEU A 199 19.79 17.64 3.87
C LEU A 199 19.71 18.76 4.94
N LEU A 200 19.66 18.40 6.21
CA LEU A 200 19.56 19.37 7.30
C LEU A 200 20.78 20.29 7.39
N ASP A 201 21.93 19.91 6.90
CA ASP A 201 23.13 20.75 6.88
C ASP A 201 22.99 21.98 5.98
N GLU A 202 22.15 21.90 4.95
CA GLU A 202 21.83 23.03 4.07
C GLU A 202 20.89 24.04 4.76
N PHE A 203 19.97 23.55 5.57
CA PHE A 203 18.95 24.38 6.23
C PHE A 203 19.42 24.92 7.57
N PHE A 204 20.23 24.16 8.30
CA PHE A 204 20.73 24.48 9.64
C PHE A 204 22.25 24.32 9.72
N PRO A 205 23.03 25.26 9.16
CA PRO A 205 24.49 25.19 9.17
C PRO A 205 25.08 25.22 10.59
N ALA A 206 24.31 25.68 11.59
CA ALA A 206 24.68 25.67 13.01
C ALA A 206 24.22 24.39 13.75
N ARG A 207 23.87 23.31 13.04
CA ARG A 207 23.53 22.02 13.63
C ARG A 207 24.65 21.52 14.55
N VAL A 208 24.31 21.20 15.80
CA VAL A 208 25.31 20.81 16.81
C VAL A 208 25.67 19.34 16.74
N GLY A 209 24.84 18.50 16.12
CA GLY A 209 25.14 17.09 15.94
C GLY A 209 23.89 16.24 15.71
N PHE A 210 24.13 14.94 15.66
CA PHE A 210 23.11 13.89 15.54
C PHE A 210 23.34 12.84 16.63
N ALA A 211 22.26 12.38 17.25
CA ALA A 211 22.25 11.22 18.12
C ALA A 211 21.16 10.23 17.69
N GLN A 212 21.48 8.95 17.65
CA GLN A 212 20.53 7.91 17.26
C GLN A 212 19.31 7.86 18.19
N GLY A 213 19.50 8.03 19.48
CA GLY A 213 18.45 8.14 20.51
C GLY A 213 17.81 6.83 20.92
N PHE A 214 17.55 5.92 20.02
CA PHE A 214 16.89 4.63 20.25
C PHE A 214 17.27 3.58 19.23
N GLU A 215 17.05 2.31 19.55
CA GLU A 215 17.18 1.20 18.59
C GLU A 215 15.92 1.08 17.72
N ARG A 216 16.11 0.87 16.40
CA ARG A 216 14.99 0.74 15.45
C ARG A 216 14.05 -0.42 15.78
N LEU A 217 14.55 -1.49 16.37
CA LEU A 217 13.80 -2.71 16.71
C LEU A 217 13.21 -2.73 18.13
N ASP A 218 13.00 -1.59 18.75
CA ASP A 218 12.42 -1.45 20.10
C ASP A 218 13.19 -2.16 21.22
N ALA A 219 14.50 -2.34 21.06
CA ALA A 219 15.35 -2.83 22.12
C ALA A 219 15.72 -1.68 23.07
N PRO A 220 15.60 -1.83 24.39
CA PRO A 220 16.04 -0.83 25.35
C PRO A 220 17.53 -0.54 25.20
N ASN A 221 17.91 0.73 25.16
CA ASN A 221 19.30 1.15 25.10
C ASN A 221 19.48 2.53 25.77
N ASP A 222 19.70 2.52 27.06
CA ASP A 222 19.84 3.74 27.88
C ASP A 222 21.02 4.58 27.42
N ALA A 223 22.08 3.98 26.88
CA ALA A 223 23.25 4.72 26.41
C ALA A 223 22.91 5.63 25.21
N LEU A 224 22.05 5.18 24.29
CA LEU A 224 21.59 6.02 23.18
C LEU A 224 20.69 7.16 23.66
N ALA A 225 19.83 6.89 24.64
CA ALA A 225 18.99 7.93 25.25
C ALA A 225 19.84 8.97 25.98
N ASP A 226 20.84 8.55 26.76
CA ASP A 226 21.76 9.44 27.46
C ASP A 226 22.56 10.32 26.47
N GLU A 227 23.09 9.74 25.40
CA GLU A 227 23.78 10.49 24.34
C GLU A 227 22.88 11.58 23.73
N ALA A 228 21.63 11.22 23.40
CA ALA A 228 20.64 12.15 22.86
C ALA A 228 20.36 13.31 23.84
N VAL A 229 20.19 13.01 25.12
CA VAL A 229 19.98 14.02 26.16
C VAL A 229 21.20 14.94 26.30
N GLN A 230 22.42 14.39 26.28
CA GLN A 230 23.62 15.25 26.34
C GLN A 230 23.75 16.15 25.12
N LEU A 231 23.48 15.63 23.92
CA LEU A 231 23.49 16.42 22.70
C LEU A 231 22.44 17.56 22.78
N ALA A 232 21.21 17.24 23.18
CA ALA A 232 20.12 18.22 23.29
C ALA A 232 20.48 19.37 24.23
N LYS A 233 21.19 19.14 25.34
CA LYS A 233 21.64 20.17 26.27
C LYS A 233 22.59 21.19 25.63
N THR A 234 23.22 20.88 24.52
CA THR A 234 24.14 21.79 23.82
C THR A 234 23.47 22.64 22.76
N ALA A 235 22.18 22.43 22.49
CA ALA A 235 21.41 23.03 21.40
C ALA A 235 20.40 24.07 21.94
N ASP A 236 19.91 24.92 21.06
CA ASP A 236 18.81 25.83 21.34
C ASP A 236 17.45 25.11 21.20
N CYS A 237 17.39 24.13 20.34
CA CYS A 237 16.24 23.22 20.15
C CYS A 237 16.66 21.84 19.66
N ALA A 238 15.79 20.85 19.87
CA ALA A 238 15.96 19.52 19.35
C ALA A 238 14.85 19.18 18.34
N VAL A 239 15.24 18.62 17.20
CA VAL A 239 14.32 18.01 16.24
C VAL A 239 14.40 16.50 16.42
N VAL A 240 13.29 15.90 16.85
CA VAL A 240 13.23 14.48 17.21
C VAL A 240 12.41 13.73 16.16
N TYR A 241 13.02 12.73 15.53
CA TYR A 241 12.42 11.87 14.53
C TYR A 241 11.95 10.57 15.18
N LEU A 242 10.66 10.46 15.38
CA LEU A 242 10.01 9.27 15.96
C LEU A 242 9.13 8.59 14.92
N GLY A 243 8.90 7.30 15.07
CA GLY A 243 8.04 6.57 14.15
C GLY A 243 7.94 5.08 14.43
N LEU A 244 7.22 4.40 13.56
CA LEU A 244 7.04 2.95 13.64
C LEU A 244 8.04 2.25 12.72
N PRO A 245 8.87 1.34 13.24
CA PRO A 245 9.68 0.47 12.40
C PRO A 245 8.83 -0.60 11.71
N GLU A 246 9.42 -1.30 10.76
CA GLU A 246 8.76 -2.31 9.94
C GLU A 246 8.16 -3.46 10.76
N CYS A 247 8.78 -3.79 11.90
CA CYS A 247 8.28 -4.84 12.80
C CYS A 247 6.98 -4.47 13.54
N PHE A 248 6.65 -3.18 13.63
CA PHE A 248 5.42 -2.70 14.26
C PHE A 248 4.28 -2.47 13.28
N GLU A 249 4.61 -2.27 12.01
CA GLU A 249 3.63 -2.01 10.97
C GLU A 249 4.10 -2.61 9.66
N THR A 250 3.49 -3.71 9.28
CA THR A 250 3.72 -4.43 8.03
C THR A 250 2.42 -5.06 7.57
N GLU A 251 2.35 -5.40 6.30
CA GLU A 251 1.24 -6.20 5.77
C GLU A 251 1.04 -7.49 6.57
N GLY A 252 -0.20 -7.81 6.87
CA GLY A 252 -0.58 -9.01 7.63
C GLY A 252 -0.39 -8.91 9.15
N LEU A 253 0.01 -7.74 9.66
CA LEU A 253 0.15 -7.49 11.09
C LEU A 253 -0.72 -6.31 11.52
N ASP A 254 -1.72 -6.56 12.37
CA ASP A 254 -2.57 -5.53 12.93
C ASP A 254 -1.97 -4.93 14.20
N ARG A 255 -2.00 -3.60 14.27
CA ARG A 255 -1.64 -2.87 15.50
C ARG A 255 -2.76 -2.98 16.51
N THR A 256 -2.38 -3.19 17.78
CA THR A 256 -3.33 -3.25 18.89
C THR A 256 -3.53 -1.91 19.62
N HIS A 257 -2.68 -0.91 19.33
CA HIS A 257 -2.72 0.41 19.95
C HIS A 257 -2.03 1.46 19.06
N MET A 258 -2.18 2.73 19.39
CA MET A 258 -1.60 3.86 18.66
C MET A 258 -0.33 4.45 19.31
N ARG A 259 0.25 3.78 20.31
CA ARG A 259 1.48 4.26 20.95
C ARG A 259 2.69 4.08 20.05
N LEU A 260 3.69 4.91 20.27
CA LEU A 260 5.04 4.68 19.76
C LEU A 260 5.68 3.47 20.47
N PRO A 261 6.76 2.90 19.91
CA PRO A 261 7.60 1.92 20.60
C PRO A 261 8.09 2.46 21.95
N GLU A 262 8.16 1.59 22.96
CA GLU A 262 8.49 2.00 24.33
C GLU A 262 9.90 2.63 24.44
N ASN A 263 10.83 2.20 23.60
CA ASN A 263 12.19 2.76 23.56
C ASN A 263 12.29 4.17 22.94
N GLN A 264 11.19 4.72 22.43
CA GLN A 264 11.10 6.08 21.89
C GLN A 264 10.37 7.04 22.85
N ILE A 265 9.86 6.55 23.99
CA ILE A 265 9.12 7.31 24.98
C ILE A 265 10.00 7.59 26.19
#